data_bf9dac99177dce078f2b1bf0bcdc54f2
#
_entry.id   bf9dac99177dce078f2b1bf0bcdc54f2
#
_cell.length_a   1.000
_cell.length_b   1.000
_cell.length_c   1.000
_cell.angle_alpha   90.00
_cell.angle_beta   90.00
_cell.angle_gamma   90.00
#
_symmetry.space_group_name_H-M   'P 1'
#
loop_
_entity.id
_entity.type
_entity.pdbx_description
1 polymer ?
#
loop_
_entity_poly.entity_id
_entity_poly.type
_entity_poly.pdbx_seq_one_letter_code
_entity_poly.pdbx_strand_id
1 'polypeptide(L)'
;MARYNKNGSYIGTIILDFQTTSFESDSKIAIEILLEYQKLCNFSNDYDTFALDNPVSSAGWSFAKLFLSGQFVEKLYEINSGEIGGSRGKKFEDKFVSWLSTKLRNSNCEAQLKIAREMK
;
A
#
# COMPACT_ATOMS: atom_id res chain seq x y z
N MET A 1 -7.03 -0.48 12.90
CA MET A 1 -7.01 -1.25 14.13
C MET A 1 -5.88 -2.26 14.11
N ALA A 2 -5.19 -2.38 15.22
CA ALA A 2 -4.04 -3.27 15.34
C ALA A 2 -4.47 -4.74 15.38
N ARG A 3 -3.68 -5.59 14.75
CA ARG A 3 -3.92 -7.02 14.75
C ARG A 3 -2.60 -7.75 14.94
N TYR A 4 -2.69 -8.93 15.47
CA TYR A 4 -1.53 -9.78 15.68
C TYR A 4 -1.68 -11.05 14.86
N ASN A 5 -0.60 -11.50 14.25
CA ASN A 5 -0.63 -12.76 13.55
C ASN A 5 -0.44 -13.91 14.57
N LYS A 6 -0.39 -15.14 14.06
CA LYS A 6 -0.30 -16.32 14.92
C LYS A 6 0.99 -16.38 15.74
N ASN A 7 2.02 -15.73 15.27
CA ASN A 7 3.31 -15.74 15.95
C ASN A 7 3.47 -14.60 16.93
N GLY A 8 2.41 -13.84 17.16
CA GLY A 8 2.47 -12.70 18.04
C GLY A 8 3.06 -11.45 17.42
N SER A 9 3.43 -11.51 16.15
CA SER A 9 3.91 -10.33 15.45
C SER A 9 2.76 -9.39 15.17
N TYR A 10 3.03 -8.12 15.26
CA TYR A 10 2.02 -7.11 14.99
C TYR A 10 1.97 -6.80 13.51
N ILE A 11 0.83 -7.07 12.89
CA ILE A 11 0.56 -6.67 11.52
C ILE A 11 -0.82 -6.04 11.49
N GLY A 12 -0.84 -4.72 11.45
CA GLY A 12 -2.10 -3.99 11.40
C GLY A 12 -2.38 -3.47 10.01
N THR A 13 -3.46 -2.75 9.90
CA THR A 13 -3.77 -2.02 8.68
C THR A 13 -2.70 -0.96 8.46
N ILE A 14 -2.18 -0.92 7.26
CA ILE A 14 -1.24 0.13 6.88
C ILE A 14 -2.02 1.20 6.13
N ILE A 15 -1.86 2.44 6.55
CA ILE A 15 -2.50 3.58 5.91
C ILE A 15 -1.41 4.43 5.30
N LEU A 16 -1.51 4.67 4.00
CA LEU A 16 -0.51 5.44 3.27
C LEU A 16 -1.14 6.70 2.71
N ASP A 17 -0.38 7.79 2.75
CA ASP A 17 -0.74 8.97 2.00
C ASP A 17 -0.37 8.74 0.53
N PHE A 18 -1.31 8.95 -0.34
CA PHE A 18 -1.16 8.79 -1.79
C PHE A 18 -1.28 10.19 -2.39
N GLN A 19 -0.15 10.74 -2.82
CA GLN A 19 -0.09 12.13 -3.28
C GLN A 19 0.38 12.18 -4.72
N THR A 20 -0.32 12.92 -5.56
CA THR A 20 0.04 13.00 -6.97
C THR A 20 -0.56 14.23 -7.61
N THR A 21 0.02 14.65 -8.72
CA THR A 21 -0.53 15.69 -9.57
C THR A 21 -1.36 15.12 -10.72
N SER A 22 -1.43 13.79 -10.82
CA SER A 22 -2.13 13.10 -11.91
C SER A 22 -3.00 11.99 -11.35
N PHE A 23 -3.93 12.34 -10.48
CA PHE A 23 -4.67 11.34 -9.70
C PHE A 23 -5.42 10.35 -10.57
N GLU A 24 -6.08 10.82 -11.63
CA GLU A 24 -6.88 9.92 -12.47
C GLU A 24 -6.05 8.75 -13.01
N SER A 25 -4.92 9.06 -13.61
CA SER A 25 -4.08 8.01 -14.21
C SER A 25 -3.34 7.23 -13.13
N ASP A 26 -2.80 7.90 -12.12
CA ASP A 26 -2.00 7.23 -11.11
C ASP A 26 -2.85 6.31 -10.22
N SER A 27 -4.05 6.74 -9.86
CA SER A 27 -4.92 5.89 -9.04
C SER A 27 -5.33 4.64 -9.81
N LYS A 28 -5.59 4.78 -11.11
CA LYS A 28 -5.96 3.65 -11.94
C LYS A 28 -4.84 2.61 -12.00
N ILE A 29 -3.61 3.08 -12.20
CA ILE A 29 -2.45 2.19 -12.24
C ILE A 29 -2.27 1.50 -10.89
N ALA A 30 -2.35 2.25 -9.81
CA ALA A 30 -2.18 1.68 -8.48
C ALA A 30 -3.23 0.62 -8.17
N ILE A 31 -4.48 0.90 -8.51
CA ILE A 31 -5.56 -0.05 -8.27
C ILE A 31 -5.35 -1.32 -9.10
N GLU A 32 -4.93 -1.20 -10.35
CA GLU A 32 -4.68 -2.36 -11.20
C GLU A 32 -3.58 -3.23 -10.61
N ILE A 33 -2.50 -2.62 -10.14
CA ILE A 33 -1.39 -3.36 -9.54
C ILE A 33 -1.85 -4.10 -8.29
N LEU A 34 -2.60 -3.40 -7.44
CA LEU A 34 -3.07 -4.02 -6.19
C LEU A 34 -4.06 -5.14 -6.47
N LEU A 35 -4.89 -5.00 -7.50
CA LEU A 35 -5.80 -6.08 -7.89
C LEU A 35 -5.04 -7.30 -8.39
N GLU A 36 -3.95 -7.10 -9.11
CA GLU A 36 -3.12 -8.23 -9.55
C GLU A 36 -2.52 -8.95 -8.35
N TYR A 37 -2.03 -8.21 -7.37
CA TYR A 37 -1.49 -8.82 -6.16
C TYR A 37 -2.57 -9.54 -5.36
N GLN A 38 -3.78 -8.98 -5.36
CA GLN A 38 -4.91 -9.64 -4.70
C GLN A 38 -5.15 -11.03 -5.31
N LYS A 39 -5.08 -11.13 -6.62
CA LYS A 39 -5.23 -12.42 -7.30
C LYS A 39 -4.09 -13.37 -6.97
N LEU A 40 -2.86 -12.86 -6.98
CA LEU A 40 -1.70 -13.67 -6.66
C LEU A 40 -1.75 -14.21 -5.23
N CYS A 41 -2.35 -13.45 -4.33
CA CYS A 41 -2.50 -13.85 -2.93
C CYS A 41 -3.72 -14.73 -2.70
N ASN A 42 -4.49 -14.99 -3.74
CA ASN A 42 -5.69 -15.83 -3.69
C ASN A 42 -6.80 -15.28 -2.81
N PHE A 43 -6.88 -13.96 -2.70
CA PHE A 43 -8.02 -13.34 -2.02
C PHE A 43 -9.19 -13.24 -2.98
N SER A 44 -10.39 -13.52 -2.47
CA SER A 44 -11.60 -13.36 -3.26
C SER A 44 -11.96 -11.88 -3.40
N ASN A 45 -12.83 -11.58 -4.34
CA ASN A 45 -13.27 -10.20 -4.55
C ASN A 45 -14.08 -9.65 -3.38
N ASP A 46 -14.60 -10.54 -2.54
CA ASP A 46 -15.38 -10.12 -1.37
C ASP A 46 -14.50 -9.75 -0.19
N TYR A 47 -13.20 -9.94 -0.32
CA TYR A 47 -12.28 -9.73 0.79
C TYR A 47 -11.71 -8.32 0.75
N ASP A 48 -11.75 -7.64 1.90
CA ASP A 48 -11.21 -6.30 2.00
C ASP A 48 -9.68 -6.36 2.04
N THR A 49 -9.04 -6.12 0.92
CA THR A 49 -7.59 -6.13 0.84
C THR A 49 -7.03 -4.72 0.85
N PHE A 50 -7.65 -3.84 0.11
CA PHE A 50 -7.20 -2.45 0.04
C PHE A 50 -8.38 -1.55 -0.32
N ALA A 51 -8.20 -0.27 -0.07
CA ALA A 51 -9.16 0.76 -0.47
C ALA A 51 -8.42 2.07 -0.66
N LEU A 52 -8.79 2.79 -1.70
CA LEU A 52 -8.27 4.13 -1.96
C LEU A 52 -9.44 5.09 -1.84
N ASP A 53 -9.34 6.06 -0.93
CA ASP A 53 -10.46 6.96 -0.73
C ASP A 53 -10.48 8.08 -1.77
N ASN A 54 -11.49 8.93 -1.69
CA ASN A 54 -11.62 10.06 -2.62
C ASN A 54 -10.56 11.10 -2.32
N PRO A 55 -9.96 11.69 -3.35
CA PRO A 55 -8.90 12.67 -3.12
C PRO A 55 -9.43 14.01 -2.68
N VAL A 56 -8.59 14.73 -1.96
CA VAL A 56 -8.78 16.15 -1.67
C VAL A 56 -7.73 16.89 -2.48
N SER A 57 -8.17 17.89 -3.25
CA SER A 57 -7.25 18.63 -4.13
C SER A 57 -6.83 19.93 -3.47
N SER A 58 -5.54 20.26 -3.61
CA SER A 58 -5.01 21.51 -3.08
C SER A 58 -3.77 21.89 -3.87
N ALA A 59 -3.75 23.10 -4.42
CA ALA A 59 -2.59 23.65 -5.13
C ALA A 59 -2.06 22.74 -6.25
N GLY A 60 -2.98 22.11 -7.00
CA GLY A 60 -2.58 21.24 -8.10
C GLY A 60 -2.25 19.83 -7.71
N TRP A 61 -2.24 19.53 -6.41
CA TRP A 61 -1.99 18.18 -5.91
C TRP A 61 -3.29 17.52 -5.46
N SER A 62 -3.33 16.22 -5.57
CA SER A 62 -4.42 15.42 -5.02
C SER A 62 -3.87 14.56 -3.89
N PHE A 63 -4.59 14.52 -2.79
CA PHE A 63 -4.19 13.80 -1.59
C PHE A 63 -5.29 12.80 -1.24
N ALA A 64 -4.93 11.54 -1.17
CA ALA A 64 -5.87 10.47 -0.81
C ALA A 64 -5.20 9.56 0.20
N LYS A 65 -6.01 8.69 0.82
CA LYS A 65 -5.49 7.67 1.73
C LYS A 65 -5.65 6.32 1.07
N LEU A 66 -4.59 5.54 1.12
CA LEU A 66 -4.60 4.16 0.65
C LEU A 66 -4.54 3.25 1.86
N PHE A 67 -5.58 2.44 2.04
CA PHE A 67 -5.70 1.53 3.17
C PHE A 67 -5.36 0.13 2.70
N LEU A 68 -4.48 -0.54 3.43
CA LEU A 68 -4.08 -1.91 3.11
C LEU A 68 -4.32 -2.76 4.35
N SER A 69 -5.14 -3.81 4.22
CA SER A 69 -5.44 -4.65 5.38
C SER A 69 -4.21 -5.40 5.83
N GLY A 70 -4.15 -5.71 7.13
CA GLY A 70 -3.00 -6.43 7.67
C GLY A 70 -2.82 -7.79 7.02
N GLN A 71 -3.92 -8.48 6.72
CA GLN A 71 -3.84 -9.78 6.09
C GLN A 71 -3.27 -9.69 4.68
N PHE A 72 -3.65 -8.67 3.94
CA PHE A 72 -3.13 -8.46 2.60
C PHE A 72 -1.63 -8.15 2.66
N VAL A 73 -1.23 -7.27 3.56
CA VAL A 73 0.18 -6.92 3.74
C VAL A 73 1.00 -8.14 4.13
N GLU A 74 0.47 -8.95 5.04
CA GLU A 74 1.16 -10.16 5.47
C GLU A 74 1.37 -11.13 4.32
N LYS A 75 0.34 -11.32 3.50
CA LYS A 75 0.43 -12.21 2.34
C LYS A 75 1.41 -11.67 1.31
N LEU A 76 1.38 -10.37 1.07
CA LEU A 76 2.33 -9.75 0.15
C LEU A 76 3.76 -9.98 0.64
N TYR A 77 3.98 -9.86 1.94
CA TYR A 77 5.31 -10.11 2.49
C TYR A 77 5.72 -11.57 2.33
N GLU A 78 4.80 -12.52 2.53
CA GLU A 78 5.12 -13.93 2.35
C GLU A 78 5.60 -14.23 0.94
N ILE A 79 4.91 -13.65 -0.04
CA ILE A 79 5.23 -13.92 -1.45
C ILE A 79 6.49 -13.19 -1.90
N ASN A 80 6.71 -12.00 -1.37
CA ASN A 80 7.78 -11.11 -1.83
C ASN A 80 8.79 -10.79 -0.73
N SER A 81 9.00 -11.71 0.21
CA SER A 81 9.81 -11.42 1.40
C SER A 81 11.23 -10.96 1.05
N GLY A 82 11.84 -11.56 0.03
CA GLY A 82 13.19 -11.16 -0.36
C GLY A 82 13.25 -9.74 -0.88
N GLU A 83 12.29 -9.37 -1.74
CA GLU A 83 12.25 -8.03 -2.30
C GLU A 83 11.92 -6.99 -1.25
N ILE A 84 10.90 -7.27 -0.44
CA ILE A 84 10.49 -6.31 0.59
C ILE A 84 11.59 -6.18 1.64
N GLY A 85 12.15 -7.30 2.08
CA GLY A 85 13.22 -7.27 3.07
C GLY A 85 14.47 -6.56 2.60
N GLY A 86 14.74 -6.57 1.29
CA GLY A 86 15.86 -5.87 0.71
C GLY A 86 15.59 -4.43 0.35
N SER A 87 14.37 -3.93 0.56
CA SER A 87 14.02 -2.56 0.23
C SER A 87 14.55 -1.61 1.30
N ARG A 88 14.52 -0.31 0.96
CA ARG A 88 15.05 0.71 1.86
C ARG A 88 14.17 0.86 3.09
N GLY A 89 14.81 1.11 4.23
CA GLY A 89 14.11 1.39 5.46
C GLY A 89 14.61 0.52 6.59
N LYS A 90 14.32 0.94 7.81
CA LYS A 90 14.72 0.19 8.99
C LYS A 90 13.59 -0.68 9.52
N LYS A 91 12.37 -0.13 9.49
CA LYS A 91 11.20 -0.85 9.96
C LYS A 91 10.52 -1.53 8.80
N PHE A 92 9.68 -2.52 9.11
CA PHE A 92 8.94 -3.24 8.09
C PHE A 92 8.09 -2.30 7.24
N GLU A 93 7.39 -1.38 7.89
CA GLU A 93 6.52 -0.45 7.15
C GLU A 93 7.29 0.38 6.15
N ASP A 94 8.48 0.84 6.54
CA ASP A 94 9.32 1.62 5.65
C ASP A 94 9.74 0.81 4.44
N LYS A 95 10.13 -0.43 4.67
CA LYS A 95 10.55 -1.32 3.58
C LYS A 95 9.38 -1.64 2.66
N PHE A 96 8.21 -1.86 3.24
CA PHE A 96 7.02 -2.18 2.46
C PHE A 96 6.63 -0.99 1.56
N VAL A 97 6.63 0.21 2.12
CA VAL A 97 6.29 1.41 1.34
C VAL A 97 7.31 1.63 0.23
N SER A 98 8.59 1.45 0.51
CA SER A 98 9.63 1.60 -0.48
C SER A 98 9.47 0.58 -1.61
N TRP A 99 9.17 -0.66 -1.25
CA TRP A 99 8.92 -1.72 -2.23
C TRP A 99 7.71 -1.39 -3.11
N LEU A 100 6.60 -1.01 -2.49
CA LEU A 100 5.39 -0.70 -3.25
C LEU A 100 5.60 0.52 -4.14
N SER A 101 6.29 1.55 -3.64
CA SER A 101 6.59 2.74 -4.43
C SER A 101 7.38 2.38 -5.68
N THR A 102 8.34 1.46 -5.54
CA THR A 102 9.14 1.01 -6.68
C THR A 102 8.26 0.30 -7.70
N LYS A 103 7.36 -0.57 -7.23
CA LYS A 103 6.45 -1.27 -8.14
C LYS A 103 5.55 -0.31 -8.90
N LEU A 104 5.03 0.70 -8.22
CA LEU A 104 4.19 1.70 -8.87
C LEU A 104 5.00 2.50 -9.89
N ARG A 105 6.20 2.93 -9.52
CA ARG A 105 7.03 3.71 -10.43
C ARG A 105 7.39 2.92 -11.68
N ASN A 106 7.64 1.63 -11.52
CA ASN A 106 7.97 0.77 -12.66
C ASN A 106 6.79 0.61 -13.61
N SER A 107 5.59 0.94 -13.16
CA SER A 107 4.38 0.89 -13.99
C SER A 107 3.93 2.28 -14.42
N ASN A 108 4.82 3.27 -14.32
CA ASN A 108 4.56 4.65 -14.72
C ASN A 108 3.59 5.38 -13.83
N CYS A 109 3.42 4.93 -12.59
CA CYS A 109 2.64 5.66 -11.60
C CYS A 109 3.58 6.58 -10.84
N GLU A 110 3.31 7.88 -10.88
CA GLU A 110 4.19 8.87 -10.28
C GLU A 110 3.73 9.30 -8.89
N ALA A 111 2.76 8.63 -8.34
CA ALA A 111 2.27 8.95 -7.02
C ALA A 111 3.34 8.74 -5.96
N GLN A 112 3.35 9.62 -4.98
CA GLN A 112 4.24 9.51 -3.83
C GLN A 112 3.50 8.83 -2.70
N LEU A 113 4.14 7.86 -2.08
CA LEU A 113 3.57 7.14 -0.96
C LEU A 113 4.34 7.48 0.31
N LYS A 114 3.61 7.75 1.38
CA LYS A 114 4.19 7.96 2.69
C LYS A 114 3.31 7.28 3.71
N ILE A 115 3.91 6.83 4.80
CA ILE A 115 3.12 6.27 5.89
C ILE A 115 2.34 7.40 6.53
N ALA A 116 1.01 7.26 6.57
CA ALA A 116 0.16 8.23 7.22
C ALA A 116 0.29 8.04 8.72
N ARG A 117 0.55 9.14 9.44
CA ARG A 117 0.67 9.06 10.88
C ARG A 117 -0.68 9.36 11.49
N GLU A 118 -1.06 8.50 12.42
CA GLU A 118 -2.29 8.72 13.14
C GLU A 118 -2.08 9.77 14.21
N MET A 119 -3.05 10.63 14.33
CA MET A 119 -3.04 11.61 15.41
C MET A 119 -3.49 10.94 16.69
N LYS A 120 -2.71 11.11 17.69
CA LYS A 120 -3.01 10.51 18.99
C LYS A 120 -3.56 11.54 19.93
#